data_08b9923d0fc0769ecb7f24b315f8d13f
#
_entry.id   08b9923d0fc0769ecb7f24b315f8d13f
#
_cell.length_a   1.000
_cell.length_b   1.000
_cell.length_c   1.000
_cell.angle_alpha   90.00
_cell.angle_beta   90.00
_cell.angle_gamma   90.00
#
_symmetry.space_group_name_H-M   'P 1'
#
loop_
_entity.id
_entity.type
_entity.pdbx_description
1 polymer ?
#
loop_
_entity_poly.entity_id
_entity_poly.type
_entity_poly.pdbx_seq_one_letter_code
_entity_poly.pdbx_strand_id
1 'polypeptide(L)'
;TDGKLWIATCLGGIFVVDKHKLIQSAGKSYVADQNYSIHNGLSGMFINQIVPDAEGNVWVLLYNSKGIDKINARTRQVTKLFADELSGEKSPNYLLRDEDGMLWVGFHGGVMRINPKDSSQQSISFGNFSNNEILSMTSVKEHIWVSTTNGLWIIDRRTMDARQQSLTDKRFTSLMFDPEDGNIYLGGADGFGISRPEIQAMSQPEHSILLTALYINNQLISPHTGENIPNIRYTDAIELKYDQNNLAFELSDLPYSLEEKHEFVYRLEGMDKEWNFLQSNTNRITYSNLGYGDYQLVISKVEKSGSPSEHPYILNI
;
A
#
# COMPACT_ATOMS: atom_id res chain seq x y z
N THR A 1 18.63 24.79 -3.49
CA THR A 1 19.39 24.99 -4.73
C THR A 1 19.98 26.41 -4.72
N ASP A 2 21.16 26.64 -5.28
CA ASP A 2 21.83 27.93 -5.46
C ASP A 2 22.15 28.73 -4.19
N GLY A 3 22.39 28.04 -3.05
CA GLY A 3 22.67 28.71 -1.78
C GLY A 3 21.48 29.44 -1.16
N LYS A 4 20.28 29.26 -1.69
CA LYS A 4 19.05 29.84 -1.19
C LYS A 4 18.27 28.88 -0.32
N LEU A 5 17.68 29.39 0.74
CA LEU A 5 16.72 28.68 1.60
C LEU A 5 15.32 29.16 1.26
N TRP A 6 14.43 28.21 1.00
CA TRP A 6 13.01 28.45 0.77
C TRP A 6 12.23 28.07 2.04
N ILE A 7 11.46 28.98 2.54
CA ILE A 7 10.73 28.85 3.80
C ILE A 7 9.24 29.00 3.51
N ALA A 8 8.52 27.88 3.60
CA ALA A 8 7.06 27.88 3.51
C ALA A 8 6.44 28.24 4.86
N THR A 9 5.40 29.05 4.84
CA THR A 9 4.71 29.50 6.04
C THR A 9 3.21 29.29 5.94
N CYS A 10 2.54 29.21 7.08
CA CYS A 10 1.10 28.95 7.12
C CYS A 10 0.24 30.13 6.65
N LEU A 11 0.70 31.38 6.75
CA LEU A 11 -0.10 32.58 6.41
C LEU A 11 0.67 33.63 5.60
N GLY A 12 1.97 33.52 5.49
CA GLY A 12 2.82 34.51 4.84
C GLY A 12 3.26 34.17 3.42
N GLY A 13 2.88 32.97 2.94
CA GLY A 13 3.38 32.47 1.64
C GLY A 13 4.76 31.84 1.78
N ILE A 14 5.62 32.02 0.75
CA ILE A 14 6.96 31.43 0.68
C ILE A 14 7.99 32.53 0.68
N PHE A 15 8.94 32.47 1.61
CA PHE A 15 10.07 33.38 1.70
C PHE A 15 11.34 32.72 1.17
N VAL A 16 12.12 33.47 0.39
CA VAL A 16 13.40 33.00 -0.13
C VAL A 16 14.50 33.88 0.44
N VAL A 17 15.48 33.25 1.07
CA VAL A 17 16.59 33.94 1.72
C VAL A 17 17.92 33.38 1.25
N ASP A 18 18.95 34.23 1.12
CA ASP A 18 20.30 33.80 0.88
C ASP A 18 20.87 33.17 2.16
N LYS A 19 21.30 31.90 2.07
CA LYS A 19 21.80 31.14 3.23
C LYS A 19 23.05 31.79 3.87
N HIS A 20 23.96 32.33 3.08
CA HIS A 20 25.17 32.97 3.58
C HIS A 20 24.85 34.26 4.33
N LYS A 21 24.00 35.11 3.74
CA LYS A 21 23.58 36.36 4.40
C LYS A 21 22.79 36.08 5.67
N LEU A 22 21.93 35.05 5.67
CA LEU A 22 21.18 34.65 6.87
C LEU A 22 22.14 34.22 8.00
N ILE A 23 23.16 33.41 7.68
CA ILE A 23 24.17 33.00 8.67
C ILE A 23 24.96 34.19 9.18
N GLN A 24 25.37 35.12 8.29
CA GLN A 24 26.10 36.33 8.66
C GLN A 24 25.27 37.30 9.52
N SER A 25 23.96 37.24 9.43
CA SER A 25 23.07 38.10 10.29
C SER A 25 23.21 37.81 11.76
N ALA A 26 23.81 36.69 12.16
CA ALA A 26 24.13 36.33 13.55
C ALA A 26 22.93 36.48 14.52
N GLY A 27 21.73 36.08 14.06
CA GLY A 27 20.51 36.16 14.87
C GLY A 27 19.80 37.53 14.88
N LYS A 28 20.29 38.50 14.11
CA LYS A 28 19.56 39.75 13.85
C LYS A 28 18.43 39.52 12.85
N SER A 29 17.45 40.43 12.85
CA SER A 29 16.37 40.40 11.86
C SER A 29 16.93 40.43 10.45
N TYR A 30 16.48 39.48 9.61
CA TYR A 30 16.84 39.41 8.22
C TYR A 30 15.59 39.53 7.34
N VAL A 31 15.61 40.44 6.39
CA VAL A 31 14.52 40.60 5.43
C VAL A 31 14.74 39.63 4.28
N ALA A 32 13.73 38.83 3.95
CA ALA A 32 13.80 37.89 2.85
C ALA A 32 14.11 38.59 1.51
N ASP A 33 14.96 37.96 0.69
CA ASP A 33 15.30 38.50 -0.61
C ASP A 33 14.10 38.47 -1.59
N GLN A 34 13.17 37.52 -1.39
CA GLN A 34 11.97 37.35 -2.19
C GLN A 34 10.83 36.79 -1.33
N ASN A 35 9.60 37.13 -1.71
CA ASN A 35 8.39 36.58 -1.15
C ASN A 35 7.42 36.18 -2.25
N TYR A 36 6.84 34.98 -2.16
CA TYR A 36 5.73 34.54 -3.01
C TYR A 36 4.46 34.46 -2.17
N SER A 37 3.40 35.10 -2.66
CA SER A 37 2.11 35.20 -1.98
C SER A 37 0.98 35.24 -3.01
N ILE A 38 -0.23 35.39 -2.55
CA ILE A 38 -1.40 35.60 -3.44
C ILE A 38 -1.27 36.84 -4.33
N HIS A 39 -0.49 37.84 -3.88
CA HIS A 39 -0.30 39.11 -4.61
C HIS A 39 0.62 38.94 -5.85
N ASN A 40 1.41 37.86 -5.88
CA ASN A 40 2.31 37.57 -7.01
C ASN A 40 2.12 36.17 -7.59
N GLY A 41 0.90 35.63 -7.46
CA GLY A 41 0.43 34.51 -8.26
C GLY A 41 0.21 33.20 -7.54
N LEU A 42 0.56 33.05 -6.25
CA LEU A 42 0.19 31.83 -5.51
C LEU A 42 -1.34 31.72 -5.37
N SER A 43 -1.84 30.50 -5.51
CA SER A 43 -3.26 30.19 -5.39
C SER A 43 -3.82 30.34 -3.97
N GLY A 44 -2.96 30.44 -2.98
CA GLY A 44 -3.31 30.61 -1.56
C GLY A 44 -2.13 30.94 -0.67
N MET A 45 -2.37 31.13 0.61
CA MET A 45 -1.34 31.49 1.61
C MET A 45 -1.00 30.35 2.59
N PHE A 46 -1.85 29.33 2.67
CA PHE A 46 -1.63 28.18 3.53
C PHE A 46 -0.78 27.15 2.80
N ILE A 47 0.55 27.27 2.92
CA ILE A 47 1.48 26.37 2.27
C ILE A 47 1.64 25.12 3.13
N ASN A 48 1.30 23.98 2.55
CA ASN A 48 1.48 22.67 3.22
C ASN A 48 2.88 22.12 2.99
N GLN A 49 3.34 22.12 1.73
CA GLN A 49 4.62 21.54 1.36
C GLN A 49 5.21 22.22 0.13
N ILE A 50 6.53 22.25 0.05
CA ILE A 50 7.27 22.70 -1.12
C ILE A 50 8.32 21.66 -1.50
N VAL A 51 8.46 21.38 -2.81
CA VAL A 51 9.42 20.38 -3.33
C VAL A 51 10.13 20.95 -4.56
N PRO A 52 11.47 20.99 -4.59
CA PRO A 52 12.20 21.41 -5.77
C PRO A 52 12.29 20.30 -6.83
N ASP A 53 12.22 20.68 -8.11
CA ASP A 53 12.54 19.79 -9.22
C ASP A 53 14.02 19.90 -9.65
N ALA A 54 14.44 19.09 -10.64
CA ALA A 54 15.81 19.06 -11.12
C ALA A 54 16.20 20.34 -11.88
N GLU A 55 15.23 21.03 -12.48
CA GLU A 55 15.39 22.28 -13.20
C GLU A 55 15.45 23.51 -12.28
N GLY A 56 15.28 23.31 -10.97
CA GLY A 56 15.28 24.36 -9.95
C GLY A 56 13.93 25.05 -9.79
N ASN A 57 12.87 24.60 -10.45
CA ASN A 57 11.53 25.08 -10.13
C ASN A 57 11.08 24.52 -8.77
N VAL A 58 10.14 25.21 -8.14
CA VAL A 58 9.58 24.78 -6.85
C VAL A 58 8.10 24.49 -7.01
N TRP A 59 7.72 23.27 -6.67
CA TRP A 59 6.34 22.81 -6.64
C TRP A 59 5.76 23.08 -5.26
N VAL A 60 4.58 23.64 -5.23
CA VAL A 60 3.94 24.15 -4.01
C VAL A 60 2.60 23.47 -3.81
N LEU A 61 2.50 22.76 -2.72
CA LEU A 61 1.25 22.19 -2.25
C LEU A 61 0.61 23.15 -1.24
N LEU A 62 -0.65 23.51 -1.49
CA LEU A 62 -1.41 24.37 -0.62
C LEU A 62 -2.53 23.57 0.06
N TYR A 63 -2.83 23.93 1.29
CA TYR A 63 -3.92 23.31 2.03
C TYR A 63 -5.29 23.66 1.40
N ASN A 64 -6.12 22.65 1.19
CA ASN A 64 -7.44 22.78 0.56
C ASN A 64 -7.43 23.49 -0.82
N SER A 65 -6.34 23.40 -1.57
CA SER A 65 -6.29 23.96 -2.92
C SER A 65 -6.83 22.98 -3.95
N LYS A 66 -7.22 23.55 -5.09
CA LYS A 66 -7.42 22.80 -6.33
C LYS A 66 -6.11 22.85 -7.11
N GLY A 67 -5.54 21.67 -7.41
CA GLY A 67 -4.27 21.58 -8.12
C GLY A 67 -3.06 21.93 -7.26
N ILE A 68 -1.93 22.15 -7.94
CA ILE A 68 -0.63 22.52 -7.35
C ILE A 68 -0.05 23.73 -8.09
N ASP A 69 0.68 24.57 -7.38
CA ASP A 69 1.39 25.70 -7.99
C ASP A 69 2.81 25.29 -8.33
N LYS A 70 3.33 25.78 -9.46
CA LYS A 70 4.73 25.66 -9.86
C LYS A 70 5.35 27.04 -9.97
N ILE A 71 6.40 27.29 -9.21
CA ILE A 71 7.22 28.51 -9.28
C ILE A 71 8.43 28.22 -10.17
N ASN A 72 8.53 28.90 -11.29
CA ASN A 72 9.71 28.84 -12.12
C ASN A 72 10.84 29.66 -11.47
N ALA A 73 11.94 29.01 -11.08
CA ALA A 73 13.03 29.67 -10.37
C ALA A 73 13.76 30.73 -11.18
N ARG A 74 13.78 30.63 -12.51
CA ARG A 74 14.43 31.55 -13.42
C ARG A 74 13.55 32.77 -13.74
N THR A 75 12.32 32.51 -14.18
CA THR A 75 11.35 33.57 -14.57
C THR A 75 10.58 34.13 -13.39
N ARG A 76 10.57 33.44 -12.25
CA ARG A 76 9.80 33.76 -11.04
C ARG A 76 8.27 33.74 -11.24
N GLN A 77 7.83 33.25 -12.37
CA GLN A 77 6.39 33.09 -12.63
C GLN A 77 5.82 31.91 -11.85
N VAL A 78 4.62 32.10 -11.34
CA VAL A 78 3.81 31.06 -10.71
C VAL A 78 2.79 30.58 -11.74
N THR A 79 2.68 29.28 -11.89
CA THR A 79 1.71 28.63 -12.77
C THR A 79 0.92 27.62 -11.98
N LYS A 80 -0.40 27.65 -12.06
CA LYS A 80 -1.29 26.67 -11.47
C LYS A 80 -1.49 25.51 -12.43
N LEU A 81 -1.32 24.29 -11.94
CA LEU A 81 -1.39 23.06 -12.72
C LEU A 81 -2.37 22.05 -12.08
N PHE A 82 -2.96 21.21 -12.92
CA PHE A 82 -3.82 20.08 -12.51
C PHE A 82 -5.03 20.48 -11.65
N ALA A 83 -5.61 21.67 -11.92
CA ALA A 83 -6.73 22.18 -11.12
C ALA A 83 -8.02 21.37 -11.26
N ASP A 84 -8.23 20.74 -12.42
CA ASP A 84 -9.40 19.90 -12.69
C ASP A 84 -9.19 18.48 -12.17
N GLU A 85 -7.99 17.93 -12.34
CA GLU A 85 -7.63 16.57 -11.93
C GLU A 85 -7.48 16.43 -10.41
N LEU A 86 -6.96 17.49 -9.77
CA LEU A 86 -6.72 17.54 -8.31
C LEU A 86 -7.73 18.48 -7.64
N SER A 87 -8.99 18.09 -7.65
CA SER A 87 -10.09 18.87 -7.07
C SER A 87 -11.15 17.98 -6.43
N GLY A 88 -11.97 18.56 -5.56
CA GLY A 88 -13.02 17.82 -4.84
C GLY A 88 -12.44 16.73 -3.95
N GLU A 89 -12.87 15.49 -4.15
CA GLU A 89 -12.37 14.33 -3.40
C GLU A 89 -10.89 14.04 -3.67
N LYS A 90 -10.36 14.49 -4.80
CA LYS A 90 -8.92 14.37 -5.16
C LYS A 90 -8.12 15.62 -4.77
N SER A 91 -8.56 16.39 -3.78
CA SER A 91 -7.77 17.51 -3.27
C SER A 91 -6.40 17.02 -2.78
N PRO A 92 -5.29 17.64 -3.26
CA PRO A 92 -3.95 17.16 -2.96
C PRO A 92 -3.59 17.46 -1.51
N ASN A 93 -2.93 16.49 -0.85
CA ASN A 93 -2.55 16.61 0.57
C ASN A 93 -1.09 16.25 0.86
N TYR A 94 -0.38 15.63 -0.07
CA TYR A 94 1.04 15.31 0.06
C TYR A 94 1.78 15.45 -1.28
N LEU A 95 3.07 15.80 -1.23
CA LEU A 95 3.91 15.96 -2.41
C LEU A 95 5.28 15.34 -2.16
N LEU A 96 5.73 14.47 -3.07
CA LEU A 96 7.02 13.83 -3.05
C LEU A 96 7.67 13.95 -4.44
N ARG A 97 8.97 14.15 -4.49
CA ARG A 97 9.77 13.95 -5.69
C ARG A 97 10.62 12.71 -5.50
N ASP A 98 10.57 11.79 -6.46
CA ASP A 98 11.42 10.61 -6.45
C ASP A 98 12.81 10.86 -7.05
N GLU A 99 13.65 9.84 -7.04
CA GLU A 99 15.04 9.88 -7.51
C GLU A 99 15.14 10.12 -9.03
N ASP A 100 14.13 9.67 -9.80
CA ASP A 100 14.06 9.89 -11.25
C ASP A 100 13.52 11.28 -11.60
N GLY A 101 13.15 12.05 -10.57
CA GLY A 101 12.63 13.41 -10.71
C GLY A 101 11.14 13.48 -11.01
N MET A 102 10.41 12.34 -10.93
CA MET A 102 8.96 12.34 -11.05
C MET A 102 8.33 12.89 -9.77
N LEU A 103 7.22 13.58 -9.92
CA LEU A 103 6.43 14.06 -8.80
C LEU A 103 5.30 13.09 -8.48
N TRP A 104 5.09 12.87 -7.19
CA TRP A 104 4.02 12.06 -6.65
C TRP A 104 3.14 12.94 -5.78
N VAL A 105 1.88 13.04 -6.14
CA VAL A 105 0.88 13.86 -5.45
C VAL A 105 -0.11 12.93 -4.77
N GLY A 106 -0.11 12.95 -3.44
CA GLY A 106 -1.11 12.26 -2.64
C GLY A 106 -2.42 13.03 -2.60
N PHE A 107 -3.54 12.34 -2.68
CA PHE A 107 -4.88 12.86 -2.49
C PHE A 107 -5.74 11.85 -1.72
N HIS A 108 -6.94 12.20 -1.31
CA HIS A 108 -7.84 11.27 -0.62
C HIS A 108 -8.11 10.04 -1.51
N GLY A 109 -7.73 8.86 -1.04
CA GLY A 109 -7.95 7.58 -1.71
C GLY A 109 -6.98 7.24 -2.83
N GLY A 110 -5.87 7.97 -3.01
CA GLY A 110 -4.92 7.61 -4.05
C GLY A 110 -3.71 8.51 -4.22
N VAL A 111 -2.96 8.23 -5.28
CA VAL A 111 -1.73 8.94 -5.64
C VAL A 111 -1.70 9.20 -7.14
N MET A 112 -1.21 10.36 -7.55
CA MET A 112 -0.94 10.74 -8.94
C MET A 112 0.56 10.91 -9.14
N ARG A 113 1.14 10.21 -10.13
CA ARG A 113 2.50 10.41 -10.61
C ARG A 113 2.47 11.41 -11.76
N ILE A 114 3.34 12.40 -11.74
CA ILE A 114 3.44 13.46 -12.73
C ILE A 114 4.88 13.53 -13.24
N ASN A 115 5.06 13.59 -14.56
CA ASN A 115 6.31 13.95 -15.16
C ASN A 115 6.40 15.49 -15.27
N PRO A 116 7.32 16.17 -14.56
CA PRO A 116 7.37 17.63 -14.56
C PRO A 116 7.84 18.25 -15.89
N LYS A 117 8.38 17.44 -16.83
CA LYS A 117 8.91 17.92 -18.11
C LYS A 117 7.82 18.11 -19.15
N ASP A 118 6.88 17.15 -19.24
CA ASP A 118 5.82 17.12 -20.26
C ASP A 118 4.41 17.19 -19.66
N SER A 119 4.31 17.23 -18.34
CA SER A 119 3.05 17.22 -17.59
C SER A 119 2.17 15.96 -17.80
N SER A 120 2.74 14.89 -18.34
CA SER A 120 2.06 13.60 -18.39
C SER A 120 1.79 13.08 -16.98
N GLN A 121 0.63 12.45 -16.79
CA GLN A 121 0.17 12.01 -15.48
C GLN A 121 -0.44 10.62 -15.51
N GLN A 122 -0.34 9.92 -14.38
CA GLN A 122 -0.97 8.63 -14.16
C GLN A 122 -1.41 8.53 -12.71
N SER A 123 -2.65 8.07 -12.46
CA SER A 123 -3.21 7.96 -11.11
C SER A 123 -3.47 6.53 -10.71
N ILE A 124 -3.28 6.24 -9.42
CA ILE A 124 -3.68 5.00 -8.76
C ILE A 124 -4.70 5.34 -7.68
N SER A 125 -5.77 4.54 -7.59
CA SER A 125 -6.73 4.60 -6.49
C SER A 125 -6.50 3.42 -5.55
N PHE A 126 -6.60 3.66 -4.24
CA PHE A 126 -6.50 2.64 -3.19
C PHE A 126 -7.88 2.06 -2.80
N GLY A 127 -8.77 1.86 -3.77
CA GLY A 127 -10.13 1.38 -3.56
C GLY A 127 -11.12 2.48 -3.17
N ASN A 128 -12.32 2.08 -2.73
CA ASN A 128 -13.44 3.00 -2.40
C ASN A 128 -13.30 3.75 -1.06
N PHE A 129 -12.08 4.00 -0.62
CA PHE A 129 -11.83 4.63 0.68
C PHE A 129 -11.90 6.16 0.58
N SER A 130 -13.09 6.71 0.63
CA SER A 130 -13.32 8.15 0.76
C SER A 130 -12.64 8.78 2.00
N ASN A 131 -12.14 7.95 2.92
CA ASN A 131 -11.45 8.38 4.15
C ASN A 131 -9.97 7.97 4.18
N ASN A 132 -9.37 7.61 3.06
CA ASN A 132 -7.96 7.18 3.01
C ASN A 132 -7.05 8.37 2.73
N GLU A 133 -6.76 9.15 3.76
CA GLU A 133 -5.87 10.31 3.69
C GLU A 133 -4.41 9.86 3.63
N ILE A 134 -3.62 10.45 2.73
CA ILE A 134 -2.17 10.23 2.70
C ILE A 134 -1.52 11.02 3.84
N LEU A 135 -0.81 10.31 4.70
CA LEU A 135 -0.12 10.90 5.85
C LEU A 135 1.35 11.20 5.55
N SER A 136 2.01 10.32 4.79
CA SER A 136 3.40 10.47 4.40
C SER A 136 3.74 9.60 3.20
N MET A 137 4.72 10.04 2.40
CA MET A 137 5.29 9.25 1.31
C MET A 137 6.81 9.31 1.35
N THR A 138 7.48 8.22 0.96
CA THR A 138 8.92 8.19 0.75
C THR A 138 9.29 7.32 -0.45
N SER A 139 10.35 7.70 -1.18
CA SER A 139 10.89 6.91 -2.29
C SER A 139 11.92 5.93 -1.76
N VAL A 140 11.81 4.67 -2.15
CA VAL A 140 12.68 3.60 -1.71
C VAL A 140 13.00 2.70 -2.90
N LYS A 141 14.14 2.90 -3.53
CA LYS A 141 14.54 2.14 -4.72
C LYS A 141 13.45 2.19 -5.81
N GLU A 142 12.95 1.04 -6.25
CA GLU A 142 11.91 0.93 -7.28
C GLU A 142 10.47 1.17 -6.77
N HIS A 143 10.31 1.56 -5.51
CA HIS A 143 9.00 1.65 -4.88
C HIS A 143 8.75 3.01 -4.23
N ILE A 144 7.49 3.40 -4.18
CA ILE A 144 7.00 4.48 -3.32
C ILE A 144 6.24 3.86 -2.15
N TRP A 145 6.65 4.19 -0.96
CA TRP A 145 5.98 3.83 0.26
C TRP A 145 5.02 4.94 0.66
N VAL A 146 3.79 4.58 0.92
CA VAL A 146 2.70 5.51 1.20
C VAL A 146 2.01 5.12 2.49
N SER A 147 2.12 5.95 3.49
CA SER A 147 1.35 5.81 4.73
C SER A 147 0.03 6.55 4.61
N THR A 148 -1.04 5.87 5.00
CA THR A 148 -2.40 6.40 4.96
C THR A 148 -3.09 6.22 6.30
N THR A 149 -4.26 6.81 6.46
CA THR A 149 -5.10 6.59 7.65
C THR A 149 -5.52 5.13 7.84
N ASN A 150 -5.52 4.32 6.77
CA ASN A 150 -5.96 2.93 6.77
C ASN A 150 -4.83 1.92 6.51
N GLY A 151 -3.57 2.32 6.71
CA GLY A 151 -2.43 1.44 6.61
C GLY A 151 -1.33 1.92 5.68
N LEU A 152 -0.40 1.03 5.40
CA LEU A 152 0.78 1.27 4.60
C LEU A 152 0.63 0.63 3.22
N TRP A 153 0.93 1.39 2.18
CA TRP A 153 0.89 0.94 0.79
C TRP A 153 2.29 1.02 0.16
N ILE A 154 2.56 0.11 -0.75
CA ILE A 154 3.77 0.10 -1.56
C ILE A 154 3.37 0.10 -3.03
N ILE A 155 3.90 1.05 -3.77
CA ILE A 155 3.63 1.25 -5.19
C ILE A 155 4.92 0.94 -5.96
N ASP A 156 4.86 0.05 -6.94
CA ASP A 156 5.93 -0.12 -7.91
C ASP A 156 5.96 1.09 -8.85
N ARG A 157 7.10 1.79 -8.92
CA ARG A 157 7.22 3.03 -9.70
C ARG A 157 7.09 2.82 -11.21
N ARG A 158 7.42 1.61 -11.70
CA ARG A 158 7.42 1.29 -13.13
C ARG A 158 6.06 0.80 -13.60
N THR A 159 5.48 -0.17 -12.90
CA THR A 159 4.19 -0.78 -13.29
C THR A 159 3.00 0.02 -12.80
N MET A 160 3.17 0.85 -11.78
CA MET A 160 2.10 1.53 -11.05
C MET A 160 1.18 0.59 -10.28
N ASP A 161 1.62 -0.65 -10.02
CA ASP A 161 0.90 -1.57 -9.16
C ASP A 161 1.02 -1.14 -7.70
N ALA A 162 -0.09 -1.11 -7.00
CA ALA A 162 -0.15 -0.76 -5.59
C ALA A 162 -0.61 -1.96 -4.75
N ARG A 163 0.07 -2.21 -3.65
CA ARG A 163 -0.30 -3.24 -2.70
C ARG A 163 -0.33 -2.69 -1.28
N GLN A 164 -1.31 -3.10 -0.51
CA GLN A 164 -1.37 -2.78 0.92
C GLN A 164 -0.44 -3.71 1.70
N GLN A 165 0.25 -3.15 2.68
CA GLN A 165 1.17 -3.87 3.53
C GLN A 165 0.59 -4.04 4.92
N SER A 166 0.37 -5.28 5.33
CA SER A 166 -0.13 -5.62 6.66
C SER A 166 1.01 -5.72 7.67
N LEU A 167 1.69 -4.61 7.97
CA LEU A 167 2.78 -4.62 8.95
C LEU A 167 2.28 -4.57 10.39
N THR A 168 1.23 -3.82 10.66
CA THR A 168 0.61 -3.68 12.00
C THR A 168 -0.69 -2.89 11.87
N ASP A 169 -1.57 -2.96 12.86
CA ASP A 169 -2.72 -2.05 13.04
C ASP A 169 -2.27 -0.62 13.43
N LYS A 170 -0.97 -0.32 13.38
CA LYS A 170 -0.41 0.95 13.76
C LYS A 170 -0.46 1.96 12.63
N ARG A 171 -0.79 3.17 13.00
CA ARG A 171 -0.87 4.33 12.12
C ARG A 171 0.47 5.04 12.10
N PHE A 172 1.10 5.11 10.93
CA PHE A 172 2.34 5.86 10.75
C PHE A 172 2.05 7.22 10.11
N THR A 173 2.45 8.28 10.76
CA THR A 173 2.24 9.65 10.29
C THR A 173 3.46 10.23 9.56
N SER A 174 4.59 9.54 9.62
CA SER A 174 5.82 9.96 8.97
C SER A 174 6.60 8.75 8.47
N LEU A 175 7.12 8.85 7.25
CA LEU A 175 8.01 7.86 6.63
C LEU A 175 9.31 8.55 6.22
N MET A 176 10.43 7.89 6.46
CA MET A 176 11.74 8.33 6.00
C MET A 176 12.57 7.12 5.58
N PHE A 177 13.13 7.17 4.38
CA PHE A 177 14.16 6.22 3.95
C PHE A 177 15.53 6.84 4.16
N ASP A 178 16.42 6.11 4.82
CA ASP A 178 17.82 6.48 4.97
C ASP A 178 18.66 5.66 3.99
N PRO A 179 19.27 6.27 2.97
CA PRO A 179 20.09 5.54 2.01
C PRO A 179 21.45 5.08 2.59
N GLU A 180 21.89 5.63 3.72
CA GLU A 180 23.17 5.26 4.34
C GLU A 180 23.08 3.90 5.03
N ASP A 181 22.00 3.64 5.77
CA ASP A 181 21.79 2.37 6.46
C ASP A 181 20.79 1.43 5.75
N GLY A 182 20.10 1.94 4.71
CA GLY A 182 19.12 1.20 3.93
C GLY A 182 17.81 0.92 4.64
N ASN A 183 17.55 1.55 5.77
CA ASN A 183 16.35 1.35 6.57
C ASN A 183 15.24 2.35 6.21
N ILE A 184 14.00 1.93 6.43
CA ILE A 184 12.82 2.78 6.41
C ILE A 184 12.39 3.01 7.85
N TYR A 185 12.35 4.26 8.25
CA TYR A 185 11.87 4.71 9.56
C TYR A 185 10.41 5.09 9.47
N LEU A 186 9.60 4.52 10.35
CA LEU A 186 8.15 4.65 10.40
C LEU A 186 7.78 5.32 11.73
N GLY A 187 7.41 6.59 11.71
CA GLY A 187 7.03 7.35 12.91
C GLY A 187 5.52 7.38 13.08
N GLY A 188 5.04 7.22 14.31
CA GLY A 188 3.64 7.27 14.68
C GLY A 188 3.43 7.79 16.10
N ALA A 189 2.16 7.94 16.50
CA ALA A 189 1.81 8.44 17.84
C ALA A 189 2.31 7.53 18.98
N ASP A 190 2.38 6.21 18.70
CA ASP A 190 2.78 5.20 19.70
C ASP A 190 4.28 4.87 19.66
N GLY A 191 5.09 5.68 18.97
CA GLY A 191 6.51 5.50 18.83
C GLY A 191 6.97 5.37 17.38
N PHE A 192 8.08 4.66 17.16
CA PHE A 192 8.61 4.44 15.81
C PHE A 192 8.91 2.97 15.56
N GLY A 193 8.96 2.61 14.28
CA GLY A 193 9.40 1.31 13.78
C GLY A 193 10.52 1.45 12.77
N ILE A 194 11.25 0.39 12.53
CA ILE A 194 12.27 0.29 11.50
C ILE A 194 11.91 -0.90 10.61
N SER A 195 11.93 -0.70 9.31
CA SER A 195 11.70 -1.76 8.32
C SER A 195 12.83 -1.75 7.28
N ARG A 196 13.09 -2.91 6.68
CA ARG A 196 14.04 -3.03 5.56
C ARG A 196 13.28 -3.30 4.26
N PRO A 197 13.62 -2.61 3.16
CA PRO A 197 12.96 -2.83 1.88
C PRO A 197 13.04 -4.27 1.38
N GLU A 198 14.16 -4.98 1.65
CA GLU A 198 14.39 -6.34 1.20
C GLU A 198 13.49 -7.38 1.87
N ILE A 199 13.06 -7.13 3.11
CA ILE A 199 12.15 -8.05 3.83
C ILE A 199 10.79 -8.15 3.12
N GLN A 200 10.48 -7.20 2.26
CA GLN A 200 9.19 -7.11 1.59
C GLN A 200 9.22 -7.54 0.13
N ALA A 201 10.41 -7.72 -0.44
CA ALA A 201 10.59 -8.46 -1.69
C ALA A 201 10.43 -9.98 -1.47
N MET A 202 10.45 -10.46 -0.22
CA MET A 202 9.94 -11.79 0.05
C MET A 202 8.46 -11.78 -0.32
N SER A 203 8.15 -12.45 -1.41
CA SER A 203 6.81 -12.72 -1.88
C SER A 203 5.85 -12.74 -0.71
N GLN A 204 4.80 -11.89 -0.76
CA GLN A 204 3.61 -12.27 0.00
C GLN A 204 3.39 -13.72 -0.38
N PRO A 205 3.22 -14.64 0.57
CA PRO A 205 2.69 -15.93 0.20
C PRO A 205 1.43 -15.58 -0.59
N GLU A 206 1.41 -15.91 -1.87
CA GLU A 206 0.22 -15.84 -2.69
C GLU A 206 -0.87 -16.36 -1.80
N HIS A 207 -1.82 -15.53 -1.46
CA HIS A 207 -2.88 -15.71 -0.48
C HIS A 207 -3.03 -17.16 -0.08
N SER A 208 -2.34 -17.58 0.97
CA SER A 208 -2.32 -18.99 1.32
C SER A 208 -3.69 -19.33 1.87
N ILE A 209 -4.42 -20.14 1.14
CA ILE A 209 -5.60 -20.82 1.64
C ILE A 209 -5.14 -21.56 2.89
N LEU A 210 -5.72 -21.23 4.02
CA LEU A 210 -5.37 -21.85 5.28
C LEU A 210 -6.50 -22.78 5.71
N LEU A 211 -6.21 -24.07 5.84
CA LEU A 211 -7.11 -24.99 6.53
C LEU A 211 -7.05 -24.71 8.03
N THR A 212 -8.17 -24.33 8.62
CA THR A 212 -8.26 -23.95 10.04
C THR A 212 -8.73 -25.07 10.93
N ALA A 213 -9.53 -26.00 10.39
CA ALA A 213 -10.03 -27.15 11.11
C ALA A 213 -10.21 -28.37 10.19
N LEU A 214 -10.02 -29.55 10.76
CA LEU A 214 -10.35 -30.85 10.18
C LEU A 214 -11.36 -31.54 11.11
N TYR A 215 -12.42 -32.06 10.53
CA TYR A 215 -13.38 -32.91 11.21
C TYR A 215 -13.37 -34.29 10.55
N ILE A 216 -13.30 -35.33 11.38
CA ILE A 216 -13.43 -36.73 10.97
C ILE A 216 -14.65 -37.30 11.67
N ASN A 217 -15.58 -37.85 10.90
CA ASN A 217 -16.85 -38.38 11.41
C ASN A 217 -17.58 -37.35 12.31
N ASN A 218 -17.58 -36.07 11.90
CA ASN A 218 -18.14 -34.94 12.63
C ASN A 218 -17.44 -34.57 13.96
N GLN A 219 -16.32 -35.16 14.26
CA GLN A 219 -15.49 -34.79 15.43
C GLN A 219 -14.34 -33.90 15.01
N LEU A 220 -14.19 -32.76 15.69
CA LEU A 220 -13.06 -31.85 15.46
C LEU A 220 -11.76 -32.53 15.87
N ILE A 221 -10.81 -32.60 14.96
CA ILE A 221 -9.47 -33.13 15.22
C ILE A 221 -8.56 -31.99 15.69
N SER A 222 -8.03 -32.17 16.88
CA SER A 222 -7.05 -31.23 17.43
C SER A 222 -5.82 -32.02 17.94
N PRO A 223 -4.67 -31.39 18.10
CA PRO A 223 -3.46 -32.06 18.65
C PRO A 223 -3.68 -32.68 20.03
N HIS A 224 -4.77 -32.37 20.72
CA HIS A 224 -5.11 -32.86 22.05
C HIS A 224 -6.12 -34.03 22.02
N THR A 225 -6.64 -34.44 20.87
CA THR A 225 -7.64 -35.50 20.75
C THR A 225 -7.06 -36.92 20.82
N GLY A 226 -5.73 -37.04 20.95
CA GLY A 226 -5.05 -38.34 21.04
C GLY A 226 -4.95 -39.11 19.72
N GLU A 227 -5.45 -38.57 18.64
CA GLU A 227 -5.26 -39.08 17.30
C GLU A 227 -3.89 -38.63 16.77
N ASN A 228 -3.17 -39.52 16.09
CA ASN A 228 -1.83 -39.25 15.56
C ASN A 228 -1.89 -38.46 14.24
N ILE A 229 -2.86 -37.52 14.16
CA ILE A 229 -3.04 -36.63 13.00
C ILE A 229 -2.35 -35.30 13.32
N PRO A 230 -1.40 -34.86 12.50
CA PRO A 230 -0.73 -33.58 12.71
C PRO A 230 -1.70 -32.41 12.58
N ASN A 231 -1.30 -31.26 13.10
CA ASN A 231 -2.11 -30.05 12.97
C ASN A 231 -2.30 -29.70 11.49
N ILE A 232 -3.55 -29.71 11.04
CA ILE A 232 -3.93 -29.53 9.63
C ILE A 232 -3.36 -28.25 9.01
N ARG A 233 -3.01 -27.25 9.82
CA ARG A 233 -2.40 -25.99 9.35
C ARG A 233 -0.99 -26.15 8.81
N TYR A 234 -0.30 -27.21 9.19
CA TYR A 234 1.13 -27.41 8.95
C TYR A 234 1.46 -28.77 8.34
N THR A 235 0.46 -29.42 7.74
CA THR A 235 0.66 -30.74 7.13
C THR A 235 0.18 -30.75 5.70
N ASP A 236 0.91 -31.44 4.85
CA ASP A 236 0.63 -31.65 3.43
C ASP A 236 -0.01 -33.04 3.18
N ALA A 237 -0.11 -33.87 4.21
CA ALA A 237 -0.69 -35.20 4.11
C ALA A 237 -1.35 -35.65 5.43
N ILE A 238 -2.43 -36.38 5.34
CA ILE A 238 -3.11 -37.05 6.44
C ILE A 238 -3.34 -38.52 6.10
N GLU A 239 -3.20 -39.41 7.07
CA GLU A 239 -3.55 -40.83 6.93
C GLU A 239 -4.80 -41.13 7.75
N LEU A 240 -5.78 -41.78 7.12
CA LEU A 240 -7.07 -42.09 7.69
C LEU A 240 -7.22 -43.62 7.91
N LYS A 241 -7.90 -43.97 8.97
CA LYS A 241 -8.36 -45.36 9.20
C LYS A 241 -9.57 -45.65 8.33
N TYR A 242 -9.82 -46.91 8.08
CA TYR A 242 -10.91 -47.38 7.21
C TYR A 242 -12.30 -46.90 7.64
N ASP A 243 -12.50 -46.65 8.90
CA ASP A 243 -13.75 -46.16 9.52
C ASP A 243 -13.85 -44.61 9.57
N GLN A 244 -12.78 -43.90 9.16
CA GLN A 244 -12.69 -42.46 9.13
C GLN A 244 -13.04 -41.92 7.73
N ASN A 245 -14.26 -42.16 7.30
CA ASN A 245 -14.65 -41.93 5.89
C ASN A 245 -15.56 -40.72 5.66
N ASN A 246 -15.84 -39.92 6.70
CA ASN A 246 -16.55 -38.65 6.57
C ASN A 246 -15.63 -37.51 7.01
N LEU A 247 -15.29 -36.65 6.08
CA LEU A 247 -14.34 -35.55 6.28
C LEU A 247 -15.02 -34.19 6.11
N ALA A 248 -14.67 -33.24 6.95
CA ALA A 248 -14.97 -31.86 6.68
C ALA A 248 -13.75 -30.98 6.99
N PHE A 249 -13.48 -30.04 6.12
CA PHE A 249 -12.40 -29.09 6.22
C PHE A 249 -12.99 -27.69 6.35
N GLU A 250 -12.55 -26.93 7.33
CA GLU A 250 -12.82 -25.50 7.38
C GLU A 250 -11.62 -24.74 6.88
N LEU A 251 -11.87 -23.78 6.00
CA LEU A 251 -10.84 -22.90 5.48
C LEU A 251 -11.07 -21.46 5.94
N SER A 252 -9.97 -20.75 6.08
CA SER A 252 -9.98 -19.31 6.25
C SER A 252 -9.22 -18.71 5.08
N ASP A 253 -9.87 -17.80 4.41
CA ASP A 253 -9.17 -16.79 3.66
C ASP A 253 -8.77 -15.73 4.69
N LEU A 254 -7.48 -15.43 4.79
CA LEU A 254 -7.02 -14.27 5.52
C LEU A 254 -6.90 -13.13 4.50
N PRO A 255 -8.02 -12.49 4.10
CA PRO A 255 -7.93 -11.35 3.22
C PRO A 255 -7.21 -10.26 3.99
N TYR A 256 -6.13 -9.75 3.44
CA TYR A 256 -5.45 -8.56 3.96
C TYR A 256 -6.32 -7.29 3.81
N SER A 257 -7.46 -7.37 3.13
CA SER A 257 -8.46 -6.30 3.06
C SER A 257 -9.87 -6.85 3.31
N LEU A 258 -10.66 -6.11 4.06
CA LEU A 258 -12.06 -6.43 4.39
C LEU A 258 -13.00 -6.43 3.17
N GLU A 259 -12.55 -6.01 2.00
CA GLU A 259 -13.35 -5.83 0.79
C GLU A 259 -13.15 -6.92 -0.27
N GLU A 260 -12.10 -7.74 -0.17
CA GLU A 260 -11.89 -8.82 -1.12
C GLU A 260 -12.58 -10.11 -0.66
N LYS A 261 -13.82 -10.31 -1.09
CA LYS A 261 -14.44 -11.63 -1.04
C LYS A 261 -13.87 -12.46 -2.17
N HIS A 262 -13.02 -13.42 -1.81
CA HIS A 262 -12.55 -14.40 -2.78
C HIS A 262 -13.55 -15.51 -2.92
N GLU A 263 -13.81 -15.91 -4.16
CA GLU A 263 -14.52 -17.15 -4.47
C GLU A 263 -13.50 -18.27 -4.52
N PHE A 264 -13.84 -19.42 -3.94
CA PHE A 264 -13.00 -20.60 -3.94
C PHE A 264 -13.65 -21.72 -4.73
N VAL A 265 -12.80 -22.46 -5.41
CA VAL A 265 -13.15 -23.74 -6.03
C VAL A 265 -12.30 -24.85 -5.42
N TYR A 266 -12.88 -26.01 -5.30
CA TYR A 266 -12.20 -27.18 -4.76
C TYR A 266 -12.59 -28.45 -5.52
N ARG A 267 -11.72 -29.45 -5.46
CA ARG A 267 -12.03 -30.80 -5.92
C ARG A 267 -11.21 -31.81 -5.12
N LEU A 268 -11.76 -32.99 -4.92
CA LEU A 268 -11.04 -34.14 -4.40
C LEU A 268 -10.67 -35.04 -5.56
N GLU A 269 -9.40 -34.98 -5.96
CA GLU A 269 -8.87 -35.87 -7.02
C GLU A 269 -8.97 -37.32 -6.54
N GLY A 270 -9.44 -38.20 -7.42
CA GLY A 270 -9.82 -39.56 -7.08
C GLY A 270 -11.34 -39.73 -6.87
N MET A 271 -12.11 -38.65 -6.65
CA MET A 271 -13.55 -38.67 -6.48
C MET A 271 -14.28 -37.70 -7.41
N ASP A 272 -13.90 -36.43 -7.42
CA ASP A 272 -14.56 -35.37 -8.20
C ASP A 272 -14.05 -35.35 -9.64
N LYS A 273 -14.96 -35.19 -10.62
CA LYS A 273 -14.64 -35.01 -12.02
C LYS A 273 -14.45 -33.55 -12.41
N GLU A 274 -15.14 -32.65 -11.72
CA GLU A 274 -15.18 -31.21 -11.98
C GLU A 274 -14.87 -30.42 -10.73
N TRP A 275 -14.63 -29.12 -10.90
CA TRP A 275 -14.46 -28.19 -9.77
C TRP A 275 -15.80 -27.90 -9.11
N ASN A 276 -15.82 -27.95 -7.78
CA ASN A 276 -16.94 -27.54 -6.95
C ASN A 276 -16.72 -26.09 -6.51
N PHE A 277 -17.75 -25.26 -6.51
CA PHE A 277 -17.70 -23.91 -5.98
C PHE A 277 -18.03 -23.91 -4.50
N LEU A 278 -17.18 -23.24 -3.72
CA LEU A 278 -17.48 -22.98 -2.32
C LEU A 278 -18.50 -21.86 -2.22
N GLN A 279 -19.64 -22.10 -1.56
CA GLN A 279 -20.67 -21.09 -1.43
C GLN A 279 -20.17 -19.91 -0.58
N SER A 280 -20.50 -18.68 -0.97
CA SER A 280 -19.99 -17.41 -0.38
C SER A 280 -20.30 -17.22 1.11
N ASN A 281 -21.21 -18.03 1.68
CA ASN A 281 -21.61 -17.98 3.08
C ASN A 281 -21.12 -19.19 3.90
N THR A 282 -20.37 -20.10 3.29
CA THR A 282 -19.80 -21.28 3.96
C THR A 282 -18.28 -21.29 3.73
N ASN A 283 -17.55 -21.63 4.78
CA ASN A 283 -16.11 -21.85 4.74
C ASN A 283 -15.76 -23.33 4.91
N ARG A 284 -16.72 -24.24 4.63
CA ARG A 284 -16.62 -25.66 4.94
C ARG A 284 -16.80 -26.52 3.71
N ILE A 285 -15.82 -27.38 3.44
CA ILE A 285 -15.85 -28.44 2.43
C ILE A 285 -16.18 -29.74 3.15
N THR A 286 -17.10 -30.54 2.60
CA THR A 286 -17.51 -31.81 3.22
C THR A 286 -17.52 -32.93 2.18
N TYR A 287 -16.91 -34.05 2.54
CA TYR A 287 -16.96 -35.30 1.81
C TYR A 287 -17.45 -36.42 2.73
N SER A 288 -18.40 -37.21 2.24
CA SER A 288 -19.00 -38.30 3.03
C SER A 288 -18.80 -39.61 2.30
N ASN A 289 -18.63 -40.67 3.11
CA ASN A 289 -18.51 -42.04 2.62
C ASN A 289 -17.39 -42.25 1.59
N LEU A 290 -16.19 -41.70 1.92
CA LEU A 290 -15.00 -41.94 1.11
C LEU A 290 -14.65 -43.43 1.08
N GLY A 291 -14.36 -43.94 -0.12
CA GLY A 291 -13.87 -45.31 -0.28
C GLY A 291 -12.40 -45.42 0.16
N TYR A 292 -11.89 -46.63 0.15
CA TYR A 292 -10.45 -46.85 0.31
C TYR A 292 -9.70 -46.39 -0.94
N GLY A 293 -8.64 -45.64 -0.75
CA GLY A 293 -7.82 -45.13 -1.85
C GLY A 293 -7.00 -43.90 -1.45
N ASP A 294 -6.17 -43.46 -2.34
CA ASP A 294 -5.39 -42.24 -2.21
C ASP A 294 -6.15 -41.09 -2.89
N TYR A 295 -6.30 -39.98 -2.18
CA TYR A 295 -7.01 -38.80 -2.64
C TYR A 295 -6.12 -37.58 -2.50
N GLN A 296 -6.44 -36.53 -3.28
CA GLN A 296 -5.78 -35.25 -3.19
C GLN A 296 -6.84 -34.13 -3.15
N LEU A 297 -6.96 -33.46 -2.02
CA LEU A 297 -7.80 -32.27 -1.92
C LEU A 297 -7.07 -31.07 -2.51
N VAL A 298 -7.61 -30.53 -3.60
CA VAL A 298 -7.08 -29.37 -4.29
C VAL A 298 -8.05 -28.22 -4.08
N ILE A 299 -7.57 -27.09 -3.53
CA ILE A 299 -8.37 -25.89 -3.29
C ILE A 299 -7.68 -24.73 -4.01
N SER A 300 -8.43 -23.95 -4.78
CA SER A 300 -7.90 -22.81 -5.53
C SER A 300 -8.81 -21.59 -5.38
N LYS A 301 -8.23 -20.39 -5.52
CA LYS A 301 -9.00 -19.17 -5.72
C LYS A 301 -9.48 -19.08 -7.17
N VAL A 302 -10.62 -18.41 -7.34
CA VAL A 302 -11.10 -18.03 -8.67
C VAL A 302 -10.48 -16.68 -9.03
N GLU A 303 -9.73 -16.63 -10.10
CA GLU A 303 -9.17 -15.39 -10.62
C GLU A 303 -10.25 -14.53 -11.30
N LYS A 304 -9.93 -13.28 -11.59
CA LYS A 304 -10.81 -12.35 -12.35
C LYS A 304 -11.19 -12.87 -13.74
N SER A 305 -10.40 -13.78 -14.28
CA SER A 305 -10.67 -14.53 -15.52
C SER A 305 -11.80 -15.56 -15.39
N GLY A 306 -12.21 -15.91 -14.16
CA GLY A 306 -13.14 -17.00 -13.87
C GLY A 306 -12.46 -18.38 -13.80
N SER A 307 -11.14 -18.46 -13.96
CA SER A 307 -10.36 -19.69 -13.89
C SER A 307 -9.77 -19.91 -12.50
N PRO A 308 -9.50 -21.17 -12.07
CA PRO A 308 -8.71 -21.43 -10.88
C PRO A 308 -7.31 -20.84 -10.99
N SER A 309 -6.75 -20.36 -9.88
CA SER A 309 -5.36 -19.88 -9.81
C SER A 309 -4.35 -20.98 -10.11
N GLU A 310 -3.19 -20.60 -10.66
CA GLU A 310 -2.10 -21.53 -10.97
C GLU A 310 -1.41 -22.11 -9.71
N HIS A 311 -1.69 -21.56 -8.53
CA HIS A 311 -1.08 -21.98 -7.25
C HIS A 311 -2.15 -22.48 -6.26
N PRO A 312 -2.69 -23.69 -6.44
CA PRO A 312 -3.67 -24.27 -5.56
C PRO A 312 -3.03 -24.74 -4.23
N TYR A 313 -3.81 -24.76 -3.16
CA TYR A 313 -3.49 -25.52 -1.95
C TYR A 313 -3.75 -27.01 -2.21
N ILE A 314 -2.83 -27.87 -1.78
CA ILE A 314 -2.91 -29.30 -2.01
C ILE A 314 -2.71 -30.05 -0.67
N LEU A 315 -3.63 -30.95 -0.36
CA LEU A 315 -3.54 -31.86 0.79
C LEU A 315 -3.74 -33.30 0.32
N ASN A 316 -2.78 -34.16 0.61
CA ASN A 316 -2.86 -35.61 0.33
C ASN A 316 -3.64 -36.33 1.45
N ILE A 317 -4.51 -37.27 1.09
CA ILE A 317 -5.39 -38.00 1.99
C ILE A 317 -5.33 -39.48 1.70
#